data_661c9f805c13df73920eda3ce4c1b406
#
_entry.id   661c9f805c13df73920eda3ce4c1b406
#
_cell.length_a   1.000
_cell.length_b   1.000
_cell.length_c   1.000
_cell.angle_alpha   90.00
_cell.angle_beta   90.00
_cell.angle_gamma   90.00
#
_symmetry.space_group_name_H-M   'P 1'
#
loop_
_entity.id
_entity.type
_entity.pdbx_description
1 polymer ?
#
loop_
_entity_poly.entity_id
_entity_poly.type
_entity_poly.pdbx_seq_one_letter_code
_entity_poly.pdbx_strand_id
1 'polypeptide(L)'
;MKRFSFLSMILLILLSLTTSKFLSKSFFADNIKKISSTILKKFLANKDFYVIDTRDMTIIAEGYFPKSIILPTSLFSWMSAVIPDGANIIVITDEKNEKTTLAKLNELNKYKIYGYGIYNELVKSSFLNIEKIEYDPNTKLSIQYIVQSGGNIIDIREKAEYKETGVIQVAKLIPLSTFQTDYSKIPKEGNVYVYCKSGMRAVIGMSYAKRAGYTNKFIIMKGGMNKAIQERYPLVPYSG
;
A
#
# COMPACT_ATOMS: atom_id res chain seq x y z
N MET A 1 24.65 -56.33 4.64
CA MET A 1 24.55 -54.99 4.09
C MET A 1 23.12 -54.74 3.62
N LYS A 2 22.34 -53.89 4.36
CA LYS A 2 20.95 -53.55 4.00
C LYS A 2 20.98 -52.52 2.84
N ARG A 3 20.47 -52.87 1.69
CA ARG A 3 20.30 -51.95 0.55
C ARG A 3 19.13 -51.00 0.92
N PHE A 4 19.45 -49.75 1.18
CA PHE A 4 18.40 -48.72 1.21
C PHE A 4 17.80 -48.56 -0.18
N SER A 5 16.47 -48.58 -0.28
CA SER A 5 15.79 -48.42 -1.57
C SER A 5 15.95 -47.01 -2.05
N PHE A 6 16.03 -46.81 -3.35
CA PHE A 6 16.12 -45.51 -4.01
C PHE A 6 14.98 -44.55 -3.57
N LEU A 7 13.81 -45.10 -3.26
CA LEU A 7 12.66 -44.39 -2.73
C LEU A 7 12.91 -43.80 -1.33
N SER A 8 13.61 -44.52 -0.44
CA SER A 8 13.92 -44.02 0.91
C SER A 8 14.95 -42.89 0.88
N MET A 9 15.84 -42.89 -0.13
CA MET A 9 16.83 -41.83 -0.31
C MET A 9 16.19 -40.55 -0.86
N ILE A 10 15.23 -40.67 -1.79
CA ILE A 10 14.45 -39.52 -2.29
C ILE A 10 13.59 -38.92 -1.17
N LEU A 11 12.96 -39.75 -0.34
CA LEU A 11 12.14 -39.27 0.78
C LEU A 11 12.99 -38.52 1.83
N LEU A 12 14.21 -38.99 2.12
CA LEU A 12 15.16 -38.32 3.01
C LEU A 12 15.64 -36.96 2.44
N ILE A 13 15.90 -36.90 1.14
CA ILE A 13 16.29 -35.65 0.47
C ILE A 13 15.11 -34.65 0.45
N LEU A 14 13.91 -35.10 0.18
CA LEU A 14 12.70 -34.23 0.24
C LEU A 14 12.41 -33.75 1.67
N LEU A 15 12.58 -34.60 2.69
CA LEU A 15 12.45 -34.20 4.11
C LEU A 15 13.54 -33.18 4.50
N SER A 16 14.78 -33.38 4.05
CA SER A 16 15.89 -32.46 4.37
C SER A 16 15.71 -31.10 3.67
N LEU A 17 15.16 -31.07 2.45
CA LEU A 17 14.86 -29.83 1.74
C LEU A 17 13.69 -29.06 2.36
N THR A 18 12.67 -29.77 2.85
CA THR A 18 11.53 -29.12 3.52
C THR A 18 11.91 -28.61 4.91
N THR A 19 12.69 -29.35 5.69
CA THR A 19 13.19 -28.92 7.01
C THR A 19 14.20 -27.78 6.88
N SER A 20 15.08 -27.81 5.89
CA SER A 20 16.02 -26.72 5.60
C SER A 20 15.29 -25.42 5.20
N LYS A 21 14.26 -25.50 4.35
CA LYS A 21 13.41 -24.35 4.03
C LYS A 21 12.60 -23.84 5.23
N PHE A 22 12.13 -24.72 6.10
CA PHE A 22 11.37 -24.35 7.29
C PHE A 22 12.27 -23.72 8.36
N LEU A 23 13.47 -24.26 8.57
CA LEU A 23 14.48 -23.70 9.47
C LEU A 23 15.03 -22.36 8.96
N SER A 24 15.25 -22.20 7.67
CA SER A 24 15.66 -20.89 7.11
C SER A 24 14.55 -19.84 7.22
N LYS A 25 13.27 -20.22 7.07
CA LYS A 25 12.13 -19.31 7.23
C LYS A 25 11.97 -18.76 8.66
N SER A 26 12.17 -19.60 9.68
CA SER A 26 12.11 -19.15 11.08
C SER A 26 13.33 -18.28 11.45
N PHE A 27 14.51 -18.63 10.95
CA PHE A 27 15.76 -17.94 11.27
C PHE A 27 15.82 -16.50 10.74
N PHE A 28 15.16 -16.21 9.62
CA PHE A 28 15.11 -14.85 9.06
C PHE A 28 14.12 -13.93 9.78
N ALA A 29 12.99 -14.44 10.26
CA ALA A 29 12.02 -13.65 11.01
C ALA A 29 12.56 -13.22 12.38
N ASP A 30 13.36 -14.05 13.03
CA ASP A 30 13.94 -13.79 14.35
C ASP A 30 15.09 -12.77 14.33
N ASN A 31 15.60 -12.40 13.13
CA ASN A 31 16.71 -11.45 12.98
C ASN A 31 16.28 -10.03 12.54
N ILE A 32 15.00 -9.81 12.24
CA ILE A 32 14.51 -8.47 11.86
C ILE A 32 14.40 -7.63 13.13
N LYS A 33 15.22 -6.58 13.22
CA LYS A 33 15.31 -5.75 14.43
C LYS A 33 14.14 -4.78 14.55
N LYS A 34 13.61 -4.67 15.76
CA LYS A 34 12.68 -3.59 16.11
C LYS A 34 13.41 -2.25 16.15
N ILE A 35 12.83 -1.22 15.53
CA ILE A 35 13.44 0.10 15.43
C ILE A 35 12.76 1.10 16.36
N SER A 36 13.52 2.09 16.82
CA SER A 36 13.00 3.23 17.58
C SER A 36 12.47 4.33 16.65
N SER A 37 11.70 5.27 17.22
CA SER A 37 11.20 6.45 16.53
C SER A 37 12.31 7.33 15.95
N THR A 38 13.48 7.42 16.62
CA THR A 38 14.65 8.15 16.11
C THR A 38 15.19 7.51 14.83
N ILE A 39 15.22 6.18 14.79
CA ILE A 39 15.65 5.42 13.62
C ILE A 39 14.61 5.54 12.51
N LEU A 40 13.33 5.43 12.83
CA LEU A 40 12.24 5.60 11.84
C LEU A 40 12.32 6.97 11.15
N LYS A 41 12.56 8.05 11.91
CA LYS A 41 12.70 9.41 11.35
C LYS A 41 13.78 9.47 10.26
N LYS A 42 14.90 8.78 10.45
CA LYS A 42 15.99 8.71 9.46
C LYS A 42 15.53 7.98 8.18
N PHE A 43 14.79 6.87 8.33
CA PHE A 43 14.29 6.11 7.19
C PHE A 43 13.19 6.85 6.41
N LEU A 44 12.29 7.58 7.10
CA LEU A 44 11.30 8.43 6.43
C LEU A 44 11.91 9.58 5.62
N ALA A 45 13.11 10.01 5.96
CA ALA A 45 13.87 11.02 5.22
C ALA A 45 14.74 10.45 4.10
N ASN A 46 15.00 9.14 4.10
CA ASN A 46 15.90 8.48 3.14
C ASN A 46 15.11 7.87 1.98
N LYS A 47 15.38 8.34 0.75
CA LYS A 47 14.70 7.87 -0.47
C LYS A 47 15.02 6.43 -0.86
N ASP A 48 16.14 5.88 -0.40
CA ASP A 48 16.57 4.50 -0.69
C ASP A 48 15.77 3.44 0.09
N PHE A 49 14.96 3.88 1.05
CA PHE A 49 14.11 3.03 1.86
C PHE A 49 12.63 3.31 1.63
N TYR A 50 11.85 2.26 1.63
CA TYR A 50 10.39 2.30 1.61
C TYR A 50 9.88 1.97 3.00
N VAL A 51 9.33 2.96 3.68
CA VAL A 51 8.62 2.74 4.95
C VAL A 51 7.18 2.35 4.62
N ILE A 52 6.75 1.16 5.04
CA ILE A 52 5.44 0.60 4.70
C ILE A 52 4.60 0.50 5.96
N ASP A 53 3.44 1.14 5.98
CA ASP A 53 2.44 0.99 7.05
C ASP A 53 1.45 -0.12 6.66
N THR A 54 1.52 -1.24 7.38
CA THR A 54 0.80 -2.48 7.06
C THR A 54 -0.44 -2.70 7.94
N ARG A 55 -0.76 -1.72 8.80
CA ARG A 55 -1.93 -1.79 9.69
C ARG A 55 -3.24 -1.78 8.92
N ASP A 56 -4.33 -2.16 9.56
CA ASP A 56 -5.65 -2.11 8.95
C ASP A 56 -6.10 -0.68 8.66
N MET A 57 -6.85 -0.49 7.57
CA MET A 57 -7.32 0.83 7.12
C MET A 57 -8.15 1.58 8.17
N THR A 58 -8.90 0.88 9.00
CA THR A 58 -9.68 1.48 10.10
C THR A 58 -8.78 2.14 11.15
N ILE A 59 -7.63 1.55 11.43
CA ILE A 59 -6.64 2.06 12.38
C ILE A 59 -5.80 3.18 11.75
N ILE A 60 -5.42 3.01 10.48
CA ILE A 60 -4.62 4.01 9.74
C ILE A 60 -5.38 5.33 9.57
N ALA A 61 -6.70 5.28 9.48
CA ALA A 61 -7.52 6.49 9.39
C ALA A 61 -7.34 7.45 10.59
N GLU A 62 -6.97 6.93 11.76
CA GLU A 62 -6.68 7.72 12.95
C GLU A 62 -5.33 8.46 12.87
N GLY A 63 -4.42 7.98 12.05
CA GLY A 63 -3.13 8.61 11.79
C GLY A 63 -2.09 7.67 11.22
N TYR A 64 -1.21 8.25 10.41
CA TYR A 64 -0.06 7.56 9.79
C TYR A 64 1.15 8.50 9.73
N PHE A 65 2.35 7.95 9.54
CA PHE A 65 3.55 8.77 9.38
C PHE A 65 3.65 9.31 7.95
N PRO A 66 3.78 10.62 7.74
CA PRO A 66 4.03 11.19 6.41
C PRO A 66 5.22 10.52 5.73
N LYS A 67 5.12 10.32 4.41
CA LYS A 67 6.10 9.60 3.57
C LYS A 67 6.18 8.09 3.78
N SER A 68 5.41 7.48 4.70
CA SER A 68 5.18 6.04 4.63
C SER A 68 4.19 5.71 3.54
N ILE A 69 4.36 4.54 2.89
CA ILE A 69 3.37 3.98 1.97
C ILE A 69 2.39 3.16 2.79
N ILE A 70 1.12 3.53 2.70
CA ILE A 70 0.04 2.81 3.36
C ILE A 70 -0.30 1.58 2.52
N LEU A 71 0.00 0.39 3.05
CA LEU A 71 -0.20 -0.88 2.36
C LEU A 71 -0.61 -1.97 3.35
N PRO A 72 -1.87 -2.01 3.78
CA PRO A 72 -2.37 -3.06 4.66
C PRO A 72 -2.05 -4.48 4.16
N THR A 73 -1.86 -5.42 5.08
CA THR A 73 -1.51 -6.81 4.72
C THR A 73 -2.52 -7.48 3.79
N SER A 74 -3.79 -7.08 3.84
CA SER A 74 -4.84 -7.53 2.93
C SER A 74 -4.68 -7.04 1.49
N LEU A 75 -3.81 -6.04 1.26
CA LEU A 75 -3.55 -5.42 -0.05
C LEU A 75 -2.14 -5.69 -0.58
N PHE A 76 -1.41 -6.66 -0.03
CA PHE A 76 -0.05 -7.00 -0.47
C PHE A 76 0.03 -7.44 -1.94
N SER A 77 -1.08 -7.87 -2.55
CA SER A 77 -1.15 -8.10 -3.99
C SER A 77 -0.82 -6.86 -4.83
N TRP A 78 -0.96 -5.64 -4.26
CA TRP A 78 -0.62 -4.36 -4.90
C TRP A 78 0.79 -3.87 -4.57
N MET A 79 1.58 -4.63 -3.80
CA MET A 79 2.90 -4.18 -3.33
C MET A 79 3.86 -3.87 -4.47
N SER A 80 3.94 -4.72 -5.50
CA SER A 80 4.78 -4.50 -6.68
C SER A 80 4.34 -3.33 -7.56
N ALA A 81 3.11 -2.84 -7.40
CA ALA A 81 2.64 -1.62 -8.08
C ALA A 81 3.27 -0.33 -7.51
N VAL A 82 3.75 -0.36 -6.27
CA VAL A 82 4.26 0.84 -5.57
C VAL A 82 5.64 0.65 -4.95
N ILE A 83 6.16 -0.58 -4.90
CA ILE A 83 7.47 -0.88 -4.33
C ILE A 83 8.23 -1.75 -5.32
N PRO A 84 9.38 -1.31 -5.83
CA PRO A 84 10.17 -2.08 -6.79
C PRO A 84 10.75 -3.34 -6.15
N ASP A 85 10.88 -4.42 -6.92
CA ASP A 85 11.54 -5.64 -6.48
C ASP A 85 12.98 -5.34 -6.02
N GLY A 86 13.43 -5.99 -4.97
CA GLY A 86 14.74 -5.75 -4.37
C GLY A 86 14.84 -4.52 -3.45
N ALA A 87 13.76 -3.75 -3.30
CA ALA A 87 13.75 -2.56 -2.46
C ALA A 87 14.08 -2.86 -0.98
N ASN A 88 14.73 -1.88 -0.35
CA ASN A 88 14.96 -1.87 1.09
C ASN A 88 13.70 -1.38 1.80
N ILE A 89 13.12 -2.16 2.70
CA ILE A 89 11.88 -1.81 3.39
C ILE A 89 12.04 -1.75 4.90
N ILE A 90 11.28 -0.84 5.49
CA ILE A 90 11.00 -0.74 6.93
C ILE A 90 9.50 -0.95 7.11
N VAL A 91 9.12 -1.78 8.05
CA VAL A 91 7.73 -2.16 8.28
C VAL A 91 7.17 -1.45 9.50
N ILE A 92 6.02 -0.80 9.35
CA ILE A 92 5.21 -0.33 10.47
C ILE A 92 4.01 -1.27 10.59
N THR A 93 3.78 -1.77 11.78
CA THR A 93 2.68 -2.70 12.07
C THR A 93 2.10 -2.41 13.47
N ASP A 94 1.12 -3.16 13.89
CA ASP A 94 0.63 -3.21 15.27
C ASP A 94 1.10 -4.49 15.98
N GLU A 95 0.99 -4.51 17.31
CA GLU A 95 1.45 -5.63 18.15
C GLU A 95 0.77 -6.95 17.78
N LYS A 96 -0.53 -6.89 17.43
CA LYS A 96 -1.33 -8.08 17.12
C LYS A 96 -0.88 -8.74 15.81
N ASN A 97 -0.49 -7.93 14.82
CA ASN A 97 -0.21 -8.39 13.47
C ASN A 97 1.29 -8.52 13.16
N GLU A 98 2.18 -8.16 14.10
CA GLU A 98 3.65 -8.16 13.91
C GLU A 98 4.16 -9.43 13.24
N LYS A 99 4.01 -10.57 13.92
CA LYS A 99 4.54 -11.86 13.44
C LYS A 99 3.95 -12.26 12.09
N THR A 100 2.63 -12.10 11.93
CA THR A 100 1.93 -12.47 10.69
C THR A 100 2.37 -11.58 9.53
N THR A 101 2.55 -10.29 9.76
CA THR A 101 3.01 -9.33 8.76
C THR A 101 4.42 -9.63 8.29
N LEU A 102 5.36 -9.84 9.23
CA LEU A 102 6.75 -10.15 8.89
C LEU A 102 6.86 -11.49 8.17
N ALA A 103 6.11 -12.51 8.57
CA ALA A 103 6.07 -13.80 7.90
C ALA A 103 5.58 -13.67 6.44
N LYS A 104 4.47 -12.96 6.21
CA LYS A 104 3.94 -12.71 4.85
C LYS A 104 4.93 -11.97 3.96
N LEU A 105 5.60 -10.94 4.49
CA LEU A 105 6.59 -10.18 3.74
C LEU A 105 7.81 -11.05 3.37
N ASN A 106 8.25 -11.88 4.28
CA ASN A 106 9.34 -12.81 4.04
C ASN A 106 8.98 -13.88 2.98
N GLU A 107 7.70 -14.32 2.97
CA GLU A 107 7.19 -15.25 1.94
C GLU A 107 7.23 -14.69 0.53
N LEU A 108 7.08 -13.38 0.37
CA LEU A 108 7.19 -12.74 -0.95
C LEU A 108 8.61 -12.83 -1.52
N ASN A 109 9.63 -12.93 -0.67
CA ASN A 109 11.06 -13.07 -1.03
C ASN A 109 11.54 -12.08 -2.12
N LYS A 110 10.93 -10.89 -2.16
CA LYS A 110 11.18 -9.85 -3.16
C LYS A 110 11.86 -8.62 -2.59
N TYR A 111 11.86 -8.47 -1.25
CA TYR A 111 12.25 -7.23 -0.57
C TYR A 111 13.28 -7.51 0.52
N LYS A 112 14.10 -6.50 0.82
CA LYS A 112 15.08 -6.56 1.92
C LYS A 112 14.48 -5.86 3.14
N ILE A 113 14.09 -6.63 4.15
CA ILE A 113 13.49 -6.09 5.39
C ILE A 113 14.62 -5.69 6.35
N TYR A 114 14.79 -4.40 6.59
CA TYR A 114 15.85 -3.85 7.46
C TYR A 114 15.41 -3.66 8.91
N GLY A 115 14.11 -3.64 9.16
CA GLY A 115 13.58 -3.49 10.50
C GLY A 115 12.08 -3.27 10.51
N TYR A 116 11.49 -3.29 11.70
CA TYR A 116 10.08 -3.00 11.90
C TYR A 116 9.86 -2.15 13.14
N GLY A 117 8.72 -1.48 13.18
CA GLY A 117 8.29 -0.71 14.33
C GLY A 117 6.81 -0.92 14.64
N ILE A 118 6.49 -0.91 15.94
CA ILE A 118 5.11 -0.96 16.41
C ILE A 118 4.58 0.47 16.48
N TYR A 119 3.51 0.74 15.76
CA TYR A 119 2.98 2.11 15.62
C TYR A 119 2.71 2.77 16.97
N ASN A 120 2.03 2.08 17.89
CA ASN A 120 1.67 2.64 19.22
C ASN A 120 2.88 2.99 20.09
N GLU A 121 4.03 2.36 19.86
CA GLU A 121 5.29 2.73 20.52
C GLU A 121 5.94 3.93 19.85
N LEU A 122 5.92 3.96 18.51
CA LEU A 122 6.56 5.00 17.71
C LEU A 122 5.89 6.36 17.87
N VAL A 123 4.55 6.41 17.96
CA VAL A 123 3.78 7.66 18.11
C VAL A 123 3.94 8.34 19.47
N LYS A 124 4.45 7.64 20.48
CA LYS A 124 4.76 8.26 21.78
C LYS A 124 5.85 9.33 21.68
N SER A 125 6.53 9.38 20.56
CA SER A 125 7.62 10.33 20.32
C SER A 125 7.09 11.62 19.68
N SER A 126 7.21 12.75 20.37
CA SER A 126 6.69 14.05 19.93
C SER A 126 7.37 14.63 18.67
N PHE A 127 8.48 14.03 18.21
CA PHE A 127 9.21 14.52 17.02
C PHE A 127 8.83 13.83 15.71
N LEU A 128 7.91 12.86 15.74
CA LEU A 128 7.32 12.26 14.55
C LEU A 128 5.98 12.92 14.25
N ASN A 129 5.86 13.49 13.07
CA ASN A 129 4.59 14.03 12.62
C ASN A 129 3.62 12.90 12.27
N ILE A 130 2.34 13.13 12.52
CA ILE A 130 1.24 12.24 12.17
C ILE A 130 0.28 13.02 11.28
N GLU A 131 -0.13 12.43 10.18
CA GLU A 131 -1.19 12.94 9.31
C GLU A 131 -2.41 12.02 9.37
N LYS A 132 -3.58 12.59 9.11
CA LYS A 132 -4.83 11.84 8.93
C LYS A 132 -5.20 11.77 7.46
N ILE A 133 -5.90 10.71 7.08
CA ILE A 133 -6.47 10.60 5.74
C ILE A 133 -7.72 11.47 5.69
N GLU A 134 -7.79 12.36 4.71
CA GLU A 134 -8.99 13.14 4.44
C GLU A 134 -9.93 12.40 3.50
N TYR A 135 -11.22 12.48 3.79
CA TYR A 135 -12.26 11.81 3.02
C TYR A 135 -13.32 12.78 2.52
N ASP A 136 -13.72 12.60 1.26
CA ASP A 136 -14.95 13.16 0.70
C ASP A 136 -16.07 12.11 0.83
N PRO A 137 -17.32 12.49 1.14
CA PRO A 137 -18.43 11.55 1.26
C PRO A 137 -18.78 10.84 -0.05
N ASN A 138 -18.27 11.33 -1.19
CA ASN A 138 -18.45 10.76 -2.52
C ASN A 138 -19.94 10.59 -2.89
N THR A 139 -20.75 11.57 -2.54
CA THR A 139 -22.15 11.66 -2.99
C THR A 139 -22.21 12.27 -4.39
N LYS A 140 -23.34 12.09 -5.07
CA LYS A 140 -23.56 12.73 -6.37
C LYS A 140 -23.34 14.24 -6.31
N LEU A 141 -23.80 14.90 -5.25
CA LEU A 141 -23.64 16.35 -5.06
C LEU A 141 -22.18 16.72 -4.81
N SER A 142 -21.43 15.95 -3.99
CA SER A 142 -20.02 16.24 -3.77
C SER A 142 -19.19 16.10 -5.04
N ILE A 143 -19.43 15.06 -5.86
CA ILE A 143 -18.75 14.87 -7.13
C ILE A 143 -19.08 16.04 -8.08
N GLN A 144 -20.35 16.45 -8.18
CA GLN A 144 -20.74 17.61 -9.00
C GLN A 144 -20.04 18.88 -8.55
N TYR A 145 -19.96 19.14 -7.25
CA TYR A 145 -19.23 20.27 -6.70
C TYR A 145 -17.74 20.24 -7.05
N ILE A 146 -17.08 19.08 -6.88
CA ILE A 146 -15.66 18.91 -7.23
C ILE A 146 -15.42 19.24 -8.72
N VAL A 147 -16.29 18.70 -9.60
CA VAL A 147 -16.19 18.93 -11.06
C VAL A 147 -16.38 20.42 -11.38
N GLN A 148 -17.41 21.06 -10.82
CA GLN A 148 -17.72 22.47 -11.08
C GLN A 148 -16.64 23.43 -10.54
N SER A 149 -16.01 23.08 -9.42
CA SER A 149 -14.91 23.87 -8.83
C SER A 149 -13.55 23.64 -9.50
N GLY A 150 -13.47 22.80 -10.54
CA GLY A 150 -12.22 22.49 -11.22
C GLY A 150 -11.27 21.60 -10.40
N GLY A 151 -11.79 20.82 -9.46
CA GLY A 151 -11.02 19.90 -8.65
C GLY A 151 -10.39 18.78 -9.49
N ASN A 152 -9.16 18.40 -9.15
CA ASN A 152 -8.46 17.31 -9.83
C ASN A 152 -8.97 15.96 -9.35
N ILE A 153 -9.64 15.20 -10.20
CA ILE A 153 -10.12 13.85 -9.90
C ILE A 153 -9.19 12.82 -10.54
N ILE A 154 -8.70 11.86 -9.76
CA ILE A 154 -7.82 10.78 -10.21
C ILE A 154 -8.53 9.43 -9.99
N ASP A 155 -8.66 8.66 -11.06
CA ASP A 155 -9.11 7.27 -11.01
C ASP A 155 -7.91 6.34 -11.08
N ILE A 156 -7.67 5.58 -10.03
CA ILE A 156 -6.55 4.63 -9.97
C ILE A 156 -6.99 3.18 -10.12
N ARG A 157 -8.21 2.94 -10.63
CA ARG A 157 -8.66 1.59 -10.98
C ARG A 157 -7.88 1.05 -12.18
N GLU A 158 -8.00 -0.22 -12.45
CA GLU A 158 -7.38 -0.83 -13.63
C GLU A 158 -8.21 -0.60 -14.91
N LYS A 159 -7.54 -0.64 -16.08
CA LYS A 159 -8.20 -0.43 -17.38
C LYS A 159 -9.40 -1.34 -17.63
N ALA A 160 -9.37 -2.58 -17.14
CA ALA A 160 -10.49 -3.51 -17.23
C ALA A 160 -11.74 -2.96 -16.51
N GLU A 161 -11.56 -2.34 -15.32
CA GLU A 161 -12.65 -1.75 -14.55
C GLU A 161 -13.24 -0.50 -15.23
N TYR A 162 -12.42 0.27 -15.97
CA TYR A 162 -12.92 1.40 -16.78
C TYR A 162 -13.88 0.94 -17.88
N LYS A 163 -13.53 -0.18 -18.55
CA LYS A 163 -14.37 -0.78 -19.62
C LYS A 163 -15.67 -1.35 -19.06
N GLU A 164 -15.62 -1.92 -17.86
CA GLU A 164 -16.77 -2.56 -17.22
C GLU A 164 -17.84 -1.55 -16.77
N THR A 165 -17.41 -0.47 -16.11
CA THR A 165 -18.35 0.43 -15.42
C THR A 165 -18.36 1.86 -15.94
N GLY A 166 -17.48 2.20 -16.87
CA GLY A 166 -17.24 3.60 -17.28
C GLY A 166 -16.42 4.37 -16.26
N VAL A 167 -16.30 5.67 -16.48
CA VAL A 167 -15.44 6.61 -15.72
C VAL A 167 -16.18 7.91 -15.41
N ILE A 168 -15.73 8.64 -14.40
CA ILE A 168 -16.14 10.04 -14.21
C ILE A 168 -15.47 10.85 -15.31
N GLN A 169 -16.24 11.60 -16.12
CA GLN A 169 -15.81 12.22 -17.38
C GLN A 169 -14.52 13.04 -17.25
N VAL A 170 -14.33 13.77 -16.16
CA VAL A 170 -13.17 14.65 -15.95
C VAL A 170 -12.01 13.96 -15.23
N ALA A 171 -12.19 12.70 -14.83
CA ALA A 171 -11.17 12.00 -14.08
C ALA A 171 -9.95 11.67 -14.93
N LYS A 172 -8.76 11.98 -14.42
CA LYS A 172 -7.51 11.53 -14.99
C LYS A 172 -7.27 10.07 -14.59
N LEU A 173 -7.08 9.20 -15.57
CA LEU A 173 -6.94 7.77 -15.39
C LEU A 173 -5.46 7.41 -15.18
N ILE A 174 -5.11 6.95 -13.99
CA ILE A 174 -3.75 6.56 -13.60
C ILE A 174 -3.82 5.22 -12.86
N PRO A 175 -3.85 4.08 -13.59
CA PRO A 175 -3.97 2.76 -12.97
C PRO A 175 -2.90 2.50 -11.90
N LEU A 176 -3.30 1.86 -10.79
CA LEU A 176 -2.36 1.56 -9.71
C LEU A 176 -1.24 0.62 -10.18
N SER A 177 -1.51 -0.31 -11.10
CA SER A 177 -0.51 -1.22 -11.67
C SER A 177 0.65 -0.52 -12.40
N THR A 178 0.42 0.71 -12.91
CA THR A 178 1.45 1.53 -13.57
C THR A 178 1.89 2.72 -12.73
N PHE A 179 1.51 2.77 -11.47
CA PHE A 179 1.63 3.99 -10.66
C PHE A 179 3.08 4.43 -10.43
N GLN A 180 4.04 3.49 -10.35
CA GLN A 180 5.46 3.82 -10.21
C GLN A 180 6.00 4.69 -11.36
N THR A 181 5.45 4.56 -12.55
CA THR A 181 5.83 5.34 -13.74
C THR A 181 4.91 6.51 -13.99
N ASP A 182 3.63 6.36 -13.69
CA ASP A 182 2.57 7.27 -14.10
C ASP A 182 2.17 8.32 -13.05
N TYR A 183 2.64 8.19 -11.79
CA TYR A 183 2.30 9.15 -10.73
C TYR A 183 2.68 10.60 -11.07
N SER A 184 3.68 10.80 -11.94
CA SER A 184 4.08 12.13 -12.42
C SER A 184 2.97 12.87 -13.19
N LYS A 185 1.94 12.14 -13.66
CA LYS A 185 0.76 12.69 -14.32
C LYS A 185 -0.23 13.33 -13.33
N ILE A 186 -0.06 13.13 -12.02
CA ILE A 186 -0.88 13.78 -11.00
C ILE A 186 -0.60 15.28 -11.05
N PRO A 187 -1.64 16.14 -11.05
CA PRO A 187 -1.46 17.59 -10.99
C PRO A 187 -0.68 18.00 -9.74
N LYS A 188 0.23 18.95 -9.87
CA LYS A 188 1.07 19.44 -8.76
C LYS A 188 0.42 20.54 -7.93
N GLU A 189 -0.69 21.08 -8.41
CA GLU A 189 -1.41 22.20 -7.77
C GLU A 189 -2.86 21.83 -7.49
N GLY A 190 -3.45 22.48 -6.53
CA GLY A 190 -4.83 22.29 -6.11
C GLY A 190 -5.09 21.01 -5.32
N ASN A 191 -6.34 20.83 -4.93
CA ASN A 191 -6.79 19.63 -4.26
C ASN A 191 -6.85 18.44 -5.23
N VAL A 192 -6.44 17.26 -4.78
CA VAL A 192 -6.46 16.02 -5.57
C VAL A 192 -7.42 15.03 -4.93
N TYR A 193 -8.51 14.76 -5.60
CA TYR A 193 -9.52 13.79 -5.19
C TYR A 193 -9.20 12.44 -5.83
N VAL A 194 -8.99 11.41 -5.01
CA VAL A 194 -8.56 10.11 -5.51
C VAL A 194 -9.62 9.06 -5.22
N TYR A 195 -9.95 8.26 -6.22
CA TYR A 195 -10.81 7.10 -6.03
C TYR A 195 -10.28 5.84 -6.72
N CYS A 196 -10.79 4.70 -6.26
CA CYS A 196 -10.69 3.40 -6.92
C CYS A 196 -12.05 2.70 -6.85
N LYS A 197 -12.11 1.38 -6.85
CA LYS A 197 -13.38 0.65 -6.74
C LYS A 197 -14.10 0.94 -5.40
N SER A 198 -13.38 0.85 -4.26
CA SER A 198 -13.93 0.98 -2.90
C SER A 198 -13.27 2.03 -2.02
N GLY A 199 -12.21 2.70 -2.50
CA GLY A 199 -11.41 3.68 -1.75
C GLY A 199 -10.07 3.16 -1.22
N MET A 200 -9.88 1.85 -1.06
CA MET A 200 -8.68 1.29 -0.42
C MET A 200 -7.40 1.50 -1.26
N ARG A 201 -7.41 1.17 -2.55
CA ARG A 201 -6.28 1.43 -3.46
C ARG A 201 -5.95 2.93 -3.57
N ALA A 202 -6.96 3.80 -3.46
CA ALA A 202 -6.80 5.25 -3.48
C ALA A 202 -5.83 5.74 -2.39
N VAL A 203 -5.89 5.14 -1.20
CA VAL A 203 -4.98 5.46 -0.09
C VAL A 203 -3.54 5.03 -0.40
N ILE A 204 -3.35 3.88 -1.08
CA ILE A 204 -2.01 3.45 -1.54
C ILE A 204 -1.42 4.48 -2.50
N GLY A 205 -2.16 4.86 -3.54
CA GLY A 205 -1.71 5.85 -4.53
C GLY A 205 -1.41 7.22 -3.91
N MET A 206 -2.30 7.71 -3.03
CA MET A 206 -2.09 8.95 -2.29
C MET A 206 -0.78 8.91 -1.49
N SER A 207 -0.56 7.88 -0.68
CA SER A 207 0.61 7.78 0.19
C SER A 207 1.90 7.63 -0.61
N TYR A 208 1.87 6.93 -1.75
CA TYR A 208 2.98 6.88 -2.69
C TYR A 208 3.31 8.27 -3.27
N ALA A 209 2.30 9.02 -3.73
CA ALA A 209 2.49 10.36 -4.26
C ALA A 209 3.11 11.31 -3.20
N LYS A 210 2.62 11.27 -1.96
CA LYS A 210 3.20 12.04 -0.85
C LYS A 210 4.66 11.65 -0.58
N ARG A 211 5.00 10.37 -0.59
CA ARG A 211 6.39 9.90 -0.49
C ARG A 211 7.25 10.42 -1.64
N ALA A 212 6.71 10.48 -2.85
CA ALA A 212 7.39 11.01 -4.03
C ALA A 212 7.57 12.55 -4.03
N GLY A 213 7.04 13.23 -3.01
CA GLY A 213 7.23 14.67 -2.80
C GLY A 213 6.05 15.55 -3.19
N TYR A 214 4.89 14.97 -3.47
CA TYR A 214 3.67 15.75 -3.68
C TYR A 214 3.19 16.38 -2.37
N THR A 215 2.95 17.68 -2.39
CA THR A 215 2.49 18.47 -1.24
C THR A 215 1.01 18.82 -1.31
N ASN A 216 0.32 18.40 -2.38
CA ASN A 216 -1.12 18.61 -2.54
C ASN A 216 -1.91 18.09 -1.35
N LYS A 217 -3.05 18.70 -1.12
CA LYS A 217 -4.09 18.12 -0.29
C LYS A 217 -4.75 16.98 -1.07
N PHE A 218 -4.53 15.74 -0.61
CA PHE A 218 -5.18 14.56 -1.16
C PHE A 218 -6.43 14.24 -0.36
N ILE A 219 -7.53 13.96 -1.06
CA ILE A 219 -8.84 13.66 -0.49
C ILE A 219 -9.32 12.35 -1.10
N ILE A 220 -9.58 11.36 -0.27
CA ILE A 220 -10.06 10.05 -0.72
C ILE A 220 -11.59 10.09 -0.88
N MET A 221 -12.06 9.78 -2.07
CA MET A 221 -13.50 9.67 -2.35
C MET A 221 -14.02 8.37 -1.74
N LYS A 222 -14.72 8.47 -0.60
CA LYS A 222 -15.15 7.34 0.24
C LYS A 222 -16.07 6.40 -0.53
N GLY A 223 -15.77 5.08 -0.50
CA GLY A 223 -16.53 4.07 -1.24
C GLY A 223 -16.21 3.99 -2.73
N GLY A 224 -15.43 4.95 -3.28
CA GLY A 224 -14.94 4.92 -4.65
C GLY A 224 -16.04 4.83 -5.71
N MET A 225 -15.77 4.12 -6.82
CA MET A 225 -16.72 3.93 -7.92
C MET A 225 -18.00 3.22 -7.48
N ASN A 226 -17.92 2.28 -6.54
CA ASN A 226 -19.12 1.61 -6.02
C ASN A 226 -20.11 2.63 -5.44
N LYS A 227 -19.62 3.61 -4.69
CA LYS A 227 -20.48 4.66 -4.11
C LYS A 227 -21.01 5.61 -5.18
N ALA A 228 -20.18 6.01 -6.15
CA ALA A 228 -20.64 6.86 -7.26
C ALA A 228 -21.78 6.20 -8.07
N ILE A 229 -21.70 4.88 -8.31
CA ILE A 229 -22.76 4.12 -8.96
C ILE A 229 -24.01 4.08 -8.08
N GLN A 230 -23.86 3.81 -6.79
CA GLN A 230 -24.99 3.80 -5.83
C GLN A 230 -25.71 5.16 -5.80
N GLU A 231 -24.97 6.25 -5.86
CA GLU A 231 -25.47 7.62 -5.91
C GLU A 231 -26.01 8.02 -7.31
N ARG A 232 -25.96 7.11 -8.29
CA ARG A 232 -26.39 7.34 -9.68
C ARG A 232 -25.70 8.56 -10.31
N TYR A 233 -24.38 8.71 -10.07
CA TYR A 233 -23.59 9.72 -10.76
C TYR A 233 -23.49 9.33 -12.26
N PRO A 234 -23.65 10.28 -13.19
CA PRO A 234 -23.53 9.98 -14.61
C PRO A 234 -22.08 9.64 -14.98
N LEU A 235 -21.87 8.42 -15.46
CA LEU A 235 -20.58 7.92 -15.92
C LEU A 235 -20.57 7.95 -17.46
N VAL A 236 -19.36 8.13 -18.02
CA VAL A 236 -19.15 8.03 -19.46
C VAL A 236 -18.42 6.75 -19.82
N PRO A 237 -18.70 6.15 -21.00
CA PRO A 237 -17.96 4.99 -21.48
C PRO A 237 -16.46 5.31 -21.61
N TYR A 238 -15.61 4.33 -21.30
CA TYR A 238 -14.18 4.43 -21.56
C TYR A 238 -13.89 4.05 -23.02
N SER A 239 -13.29 4.95 -23.78
CA SER A 239 -13.04 4.84 -25.22
C SER A 239 -11.57 4.62 -25.59
N GLY A 240 -10.67 4.40 -24.59
CA GLY A 240 -9.23 4.35 -24.85
C GLY A 240 -8.57 3.00 -24.78
#